data_c0d443f7cddadf37ba0f77ec127d4c08
#
_entry.id   c0d443f7cddadf37ba0f77ec127d4c08
#
_cell.length_a   1.000
_cell.length_b   1.000
_cell.length_c   1.000
_cell.angle_alpha   90.00
_cell.angle_beta   90.00
_cell.angle_gamma   90.00
#
_symmetry.space_group_name_H-M   'P 1'
#
loop_
_entity.id
_entity.type
_entity.pdbx_description
1 polymer ?
#
loop_
_entity_poly.entity_id
_entity_poly.type
_entity_poly.pdbx_seq_one_letter_code
_entity_poly.pdbx_strand_id
1 'polypeptide(L)'
;MPAQINRIRIWIMKKILLVFILMLFAVNTGFAADKYSKDYLQNHRHFAIMNPIAESMAEHIIKSSLKKETGGKYKVKFDGYTVSSMKKGIFKNLEITGTDIVSEGITIPYVHLKSLTDYNYVDYTKDPVEFKSDMKFQYEMMLSDESMNTALKHSNYKAVLDNINNIAYPMFEVKGVSTKIMNNQLYILTEYNFPIAPSPKNKVFVASSGFNVKNGKIRAANVKLNSAYGNISLNKVANMLNLLNPLEFTLARLETKECDANVENVNIVDNKVKIDGKIIVKGD
;
A
#
# COMPACT_ATOMS: atom_id res chain seq x y z
N MET A 1 11.01 10.29 -21.18
CA MET A 1 9.94 10.48 -20.19
C MET A 1 9.77 9.35 -19.13
N PRO A 2 10.44 8.18 -19.17
CA PRO A 2 10.27 7.16 -18.12
C PRO A 2 11.01 7.46 -16.81
N ALA A 3 12.02 8.32 -16.81
CA ALA A 3 12.84 8.59 -15.61
C ALA A 3 12.17 9.48 -14.54
N GLN A 4 11.23 10.33 -14.91
CA GLN A 4 10.49 11.18 -13.95
C GLN A 4 9.40 10.41 -13.21
N ILE A 5 8.78 9.43 -13.85
CA ILE A 5 7.72 8.59 -13.25
C ILE A 5 8.29 7.68 -12.16
N ASN A 6 9.55 7.22 -12.33
CA ASN A 6 10.23 6.41 -11.30
C ASN A 6 10.60 7.21 -10.03
N ARG A 7 10.88 8.51 -10.14
CA ARG A 7 11.22 9.35 -8.98
C ARG A 7 10.02 9.59 -8.06
N ILE A 8 8.83 9.69 -8.60
CA ILE A 8 7.60 9.93 -7.82
C ILE A 8 7.17 8.66 -7.06
N ARG A 9 7.33 7.47 -7.65
CA ARG A 9 7.02 6.17 -7.01
C ARG A 9 7.90 5.87 -5.79
N ILE A 10 9.18 6.16 -5.89
CA ILE A 10 10.17 6.01 -4.80
C ILE A 10 9.83 6.98 -3.64
N TRP A 11 9.25 8.12 -3.95
CA TRP A 11 9.05 9.22 -3.03
C TRP A 11 7.95 8.98 -1.98
N ILE A 12 6.91 8.20 -2.27
CA ILE A 12 5.76 8.03 -1.37
C ILE A 12 5.98 6.97 -0.30
N MET A 13 6.46 5.80 -0.67
CA MET A 13 6.82 4.79 0.35
C MET A 13 8.10 5.17 1.08
N LYS A 14 9.08 5.80 0.39
CA LYS A 14 10.19 6.46 1.08
C LYS A 14 9.69 7.56 1.98
N LYS A 15 8.64 8.32 1.66
CA LYS A 15 8.09 9.32 2.57
C LYS A 15 7.29 8.72 3.72
N ILE A 16 6.44 7.75 3.50
CA ILE A 16 5.75 7.06 4.60
C ILE A 16 6.78 6.37 5.50
N LEU A 17 7.78 5.73 4.93
CA LEU A 17 8.86 5.07 5.66
C LEU A 17 9.97 6.04 6.10
N LEU A 18 10.28 7.07 5.31
CA LEU A 18 11.31 8.10 5.57
C LEU A 18 10.88 9.09 6.66
N VAL A 19 9.61 9.46 6.68
CA VAL A 19 9.03 10.23 7.80
C VAL A 19 9.09 9.42 9.09
N PHE A 20 9.01 8.12 8.96
CA PHE A 20 9.21 7.16 10.04
C PHE A 20 10.56 7.28 10.73
N ILE A 21 11.59 7.65 9.99
CA ILE A 21 12.97 7.47 10.38
C ILE A 21 13.67 8.80 10.66
N LEU A 22 13.30 9.85 9.96
CA LEU A 22 13.97 11.16 10.00
C LEU A 22 13.93 11.88 11.36
N MET A 23 13.15 11.41 12.33
CA MET A 23 12.95 12.13 13.60
C MET A 23 13.46 11.42 14.85
N LEU A 24 14.06 10.27 14.75
CA LEU A 24 14.61 9.57 15.90
C LEU A 24 16.04 10.03 16.24
N PHE A 25 16.28 11.30 16.57
CA PHE A 25 17.49 11.73 17.28
C PHE A 25 18.66 12.32 16.48
N ALA A 26 18.70 13.60 16.39
CA ALA A 26 19.93 14.37 16.19
C ALA A 26 20.75 14.43 17.50
N VAL A 27 21.55 13.43 17.81
CA VAL A 27 22.70 13.57 18.72
C VAL A 27 23.78 12.55 18.38
N ASN A 28 24.91 13.06 17.91
CA ASN A 28 26.14 12.30 17.66
C ASN A 28 26.79 11.79 18.95
N THR A 29 27.04 10.49 19.04
CA THR A 29 28.17 9.95 19.82
C THR A 29 28.64 8.64 19.22
N GLY A 30 29.86 8.60 18.70
CA GLY A 30 30.47 7.39 18.16
C GLY A 30 30.75 6.36 19.25
N PHE A 31 30.37 5.10 18.96
CA PHE A 31 30.78 3.92 19.74
C PHE A 31 30.80 2.65 18.88
N ALA A 32 31.61 1.69 19.32
CA ALA A 32 31.97 0.45 18.60
C ALA A 32 30.79 -0.45 18.22
N ALA A 33 30.91 -1.09 17.04
CA ALA A 33 29.85 -1.87 16.36
C ALA A 33 29.32 -3.09 17.14
N ASP A 34 30.15 -3.73 17.98
CA ASP A 34 29.79 -4.99 18.66
C ASP A 34 28.69 -4.90 19.71
N LYS A 35 28.55 -3.74 20.36
CA LYS A 35 27.52 -3.52 21.40
C LYS A 35 26.08 -3.45 20.87
N TYR A 36 25.91 -3.40 19.57
CA TYR A 36 24.60 -3.26 18.91
C TYR A 36 24.26 -4.46 18.04
N SER A 37 25.08 -5.53 18.09
CA SER A 37 24.75 -6.77 17.40
C SER A 37 23.45 -7.37 17.95
N LYS A 38 22.74 -8.11 17.11
CA LYS A 38 21.48 -8.78 17.48
C LYS A 38 21.70 -9.66 18.72
N ASP A 39 22.73 -10.48 18.71
CA ASP A 39 23.02 -11.42 19.79
C ASP A 39 23.36 -10.70 21.11
N TYR A 40 24.12 -9.59 21.04
CA TYR A 40 24.40 -8.79 22.21
C TYR A 40 23.14 -8.19 22.82
N LEU A 41 22.29 -7.56 22.01
CA LEU A 41 21.08 -6.88 22.47
C LEU A 41 20.02 -7.87 22.98
N GLN A 42 19.91 -9.05 22.42
CA GLN A 42 18.99 -10.08 22.90
C GLN A 42 19.42 -10.67 24.26
N ASN A 43 20.72 -10.80 24.50
CA ASN A 43 21.26 -11.42 25.72
C ASN A 43 21.52 -10.42 26.85
N HIS A 44 21.65 -9.14 26.57
CA HIS A 44 21.95 -8.10 27.54
C HIS A 44 20.77 -7.13 27.74
N ARG A 45 19.70 -7.59 28.38
CA ARG A 45 18.59 -6.75 28.82
C ARG A 45 19.03 -5.87 30.00
N HIS A 46 19.76 -4.79 29.72
CA HIS A 46 20.17 -3.85 30.76
C HIS A 46 19.08 -2.83 31.09
N PHE A 47 18.73 -2.79 32.36
CA PHE A 47 17.98 -1.80 33.13
C PHE A 47 16.96 -0.94 32.37
N ALA A 48 15.73 -1.36 32.46
CA ALA A 48 14.59 -0.92 31.67
C ALA A 48 13.88 0.36 32.19
N ILE A 49 14.42 1.10 33.13
CA ILE A 49 13.68 2.24 33.75
C ILE A 49 13.47 3.40 32.78
N MET A 50 14.40 3.64 31.87
CA MET A 50 14.33 4.76 30.90
C MET A 50 13.73 4.34 29.53
N ASN A 51 13.59 3.05 29.26
CA ASN A 51 13.06 2.57 27.98
C ASN A 51 11.61 3.03 27.73
N PRO A 52 10.65 2.92 28.67
CA PRO A 52 9.27 3.33 28.44
C PRO A 52 9.12 4.81 28.06
N ILE A 53 9.94 5.68 28.62
CA ILE A 53 9.93 7.11 28.31
C ILE A 53 10.45 7.32 26.88
N ALA A 54 11.57 6.69 26.52
CA ALA A 54 12.16 6.81 25.20
C ALA A 54 11.27 6.16 24.12
N GLU A 55 10.64 5.04 24.42
CA GLU A 55 9.65 4.39 23.55
C GLU A 55 8.43 5.28 23.31
N SER A 56 7.86 5.85 24.36
CA SER A 56 6.74 6.80 24.25
C SER A 56 7.11 8.06 23.45
N MET A 57 8.33 8.57 23.60
CA MET A 57 8.82 9.69 22.79
C MET A 57 8.95 9.26 21.30
N ALA A 58 9.50 8.08 21.02
CA ALA A 58 9.59 7.56 19.67
C ALA A 58 8.21 7.38 19.04
N GLU A 59 7.26 6.77 19.76
CA GLU A 59 5.86 6.64 19.31
C GLU A 59 5.22 8.00 18.98
N HIS A 60 5.42 8.99 19.84
CA HIS A 60 4.88 10.34 19.63
C HIS A 60 5.47 11.00 18.37
N ILE A 61 6.78 10.90 18.18
CA ILE A 61 7.48 11.44 17.01
C ILE A 61 6.98 10.75 15.73
N ILE A 62 6.95 9.42 15.69
CA ILE A 62 6.47 8.64 14.54
C ILE A 62 5.02 9.03 14.22
N LYS A 63 4.15 9.04 15.20
CA LYS A 63 2.74 9.43 15.07
C LYS A 63 2.58 10.85 14.52
N SER A 64 3.34 11.81 15.05
CA SER A 64 3.28 13.21 14.62
C SER A 64 3.71 13.37 13.17
N SER A 65 4.77 12.66 12.78
CA SER A 65 5.30 12.69 11.42
C SER A 65 4.35 12.06 10.40
N LEU A 66 3.81 10.90 10.73
CA LEU A 66 2.79 10.25 9.88
C LEU A 66 1.58 11.18 9.69
N LYS A 67 1.09 11.79 10.78
CA LYS A 67 -0.03 12.72 10.71
C LYS A 67 0.26 13.94 9.85
N LYS A 68 1.48 14.48 9.93
CA LYS A 68 1.90 15.65 9.14
C LYS A 68 1.92 15.34 7.64
N GLU A 69 2.39 14.16 7.25
CA GLU A 69 2.57 13.78 5.83
C GLU A 69 1.30 13.26 5.17
N THR A 70 0.48 12.52 5.91
CA THR A 70 -0.65 11.79 5.32
C THR A 70 -2.00 12.13 5.95
N GLY A 71 -2.03 13.08 6.91
CA GLY A 71 -3.26 13.32 7.68
C GLY A 71 -3.64 12.07 8.52
N GLY A 72 -4.94 11.87 8.73
CA GLY A 72 -5.44 10.69 9.42
C GLY A 72 -5.17 10.63 10.93
N LYS A 73 -5.51 9.50 11.52
CA LYS A 73 -5.32 9.21 12.94
C LYS A 73 -4.42 8.00 13.09
N TYR A 74 -3.43 8.08 13.96
CA TYR A 74 -2.45 7.02 14.15
C TYR A 74 -2.36 6.55 15.59
N LYS A 75 -2.19 5.23 15.74
CA LYS A 75 -1.74 4.58 16.96
C LYS A 75 -0.44 3.87 16.61
N VAL A 76 0.60 4.17 17.36
CA VAL A 76 1.93 3.59 17.18
C VAL A 76 2.29 2.88 18.47
N LYS A 77 2.91 1.71 18.34
CA LYS A 77 3.59 1.00 19.42
C LYS A 77 5.01 0.71 18.95
N PHE A 78 5.96 1.05 19.77
CA PHE A 78 7.36 0.92 19.47
C PHE A 78 8.09 0.28 20.65
N ASP A 79 8.76 -0.83 20.42
CA ASP A 79 9.57 -1.52 21.42
C ASP A 79 11.04 -1.39 21.04
N GLY A 80 11.83 -0.82 21.94
CA GLY A 80 13.29 -0.75 21.83
C GLY A 80 14.00 -1.85 22.61
N TYR A 81 15.32 -1.96 22.41
CA TYR A 81 16.17 -2.76 23.30
C TYR A 81 16.71 -1.91 24.45
N THR A 82 17.35 -0.80 24.12
CA THR A 82 17.91 0.19 25.03
C THR A 82 17.79 1.58 24.43
N VAL A 83 17.84 2.61 25.26
CA VAL A 83 17.86 4.01 24.78
C VAL A 83 19.01 4.26 23.80
N SER A 84 20.17 3.64 24.07
CA SER A 84 21.35 3.79 23.20
C SER A 84 21.15 3.11 21.84
N SER A 85 20.54 1.93 21.79
CA SER A 85 20.24 1.25 20.51
C SER A 85 19.17 2.02 19.72
N MET A 86 18.12 2.52 20.38
CA MET A 86 17.10 3.34 19.74
C MET A 86 17.70 4.60 19.10
N LYS A 87 18.64 5.28 19.79
CA LYS A 87 19.40 6.42 19.23
C LYS A 87 20.23 6.04 17.99
N LYS A 88 20.54 4.79 17.79
CA LYS A 88 21.23 4.27 16.60
C LYS A 88 20.27 3.78 15.52
N GLY A 89 18.97 3.88 15.75
CA GLY A 89 17.95 3.35 14.82
C GLY A 89 17.74 1.84 14.92
N ILE A 90 18.21 1.22 16.02
CA ILE A 90 18.04 -0.21 16.26
C ILE A 90 16.91 -0.43 17.27
N PHE A 91 15.90 -1.19 16.85
CA PHE A 91 14.72 -1.46 17.66
C PHE A 91 14.20 -2.89 17.47
N LYS A 92 13.31 -3.29 18.37
CA LYS A 92 12.77 -4.64 18.42
C LYS A 92 11.51 -4.79 17.58
N ASN A 93 10.46 -4.03 17.91
CA ASN A 93 9.18 -4.12 17.23
C ASN A 93 8.62 -2.74 16.90
N LEU A 94 7.81 -2.72 15.86
CA LEU A 94 7.03 -1.57 15.47
C LEU A 94 5.67 -2.01 14.97
N GLU A 95 4.61 -1.43 15.55
CA GLU A 95 3.24 -1.65 15.15
C GLU A 95 2.55 -0.31 14.92
N ILE A 96 1.89 -0.15 13.78
CA ILE A 96 1.20 1.07 13.40
C ILE A 96 -0.19 0.73 12.96
N THR A 97 -1.14 1.43 13.51
CA THR A 97 -2.50 1.46 13.02
C THR A 97 -2.84 2.87 12.59
N GLY A 98 -3.27 3.05 11.36
CA GLY A 98 -3.73 4.31 10.82
C GLY A 98 -5.16 4.22 10.31
N THR A 99 -5.92 5.29 10.50
CA THR A 99 -7.29 5.42 9.98
C THR A 99 -7.46 6.76 9.28
N ASP A 100 -8.29 6.76 8.23
CA ASP A 100 -8.56 7.96 7.41
C ASP A 100 -7.29 8.61 6.84
N ILE A 101 -6.37 7.78 6.37
CA ILE A 101 -5.09 8.20 5.80
C ILE A 101 -5.32 8.74 4.40
N VAL A 102 -4.69 9.86 4.07
CA VAL A 102 -4.69 10.39 2.71
C VAL A 102 -3.29 10.27 2.11
N SER A 103 -3.17 9.46 1.07
CA SER A 103 -1.93 9.28 0.33
C SER A 103 -2.17 9.55 -1.14
N GLU A 104 -1.47 10.50 -1.74
CA GLU A 104 -1.67 10.94 -3.14
C GLU A 104 -3.12 11.26 -3.50
N GLY A 105 -3.86 11.84 -2.58
CA GLY A 105 -5.28 12.16 -2.77
C GLY A 105 -6.21 10.95 -2.62
N ILE A 106 -5.67 9.74 -2.38
CA ILE A 106 -6.46 8.54 -2.12
C ILE A 106 -6.67 8.41 -0.61
N THR A 107 -7.93 8.36 -0.18
CA THR A 107 -8.28 8.09 1.21
C THR A 107 -8.24 6.60 1.47
N ILE A 108 -7.43 6.17 2.43
CA ILE A 108 -7.33 4.78 2.88
C ILE A 108 -8.00 4.70 4.26
N PRO A 109 -9.15 4.04 4.39
CA PRO A 109 -9.91 4.00 5.63
C PRO A 109 -9.17 3.37 6.81
N TYR A 110 -8.34 2.35 6.53
CA TYR A 110 -7.61 1.63 7.56
C TYR A 110 -6.34 1.00 7.02
N VAL A 111 -5.27 1.11 7.80
CA VAL A 111 -4.01 0.37 7.60
C VAL A 111 -3.50 -0.09 8.94
N HIS A 112 -3.06 -1.33 9.03
CA HIS A 112 -2.32 -1.87 10.15
C HIS A 112 -1.02 -2.48 9.64
N LEU A 113 0.09 -2.11 10.25
CA LEU A 113 1.44 -2.61 9.96
C LEU A 113 2.05 -3.16 11.23
N LYS A 114 2.65 -4.34 11.17
CA LYS A 114 3.34 -4.96 12.29
C LYS A 114 4.65 -5.57 11.82
N SER A 115 5.77 -5.21 12.46
CA SER A 115 7.06 -5.83 12.16
C SER A 115 7.05 -7.31 12.55
N LEU A 116 7.66 -8.14 11.72
CA LEU A 116 7.76 -9.59 11.91
C LEU A 116 9.14 -10.02 12.44
N THR A 117 10.09 -9.10 12.46
CA THR A 117 11.44 -9.31 12.97
C THR A 117 11.60 -8.66 14.33
N ASP A 118 12.34 -9.32 15.20
CA ASP A 118 12.68 -8.84 16.54
C ASP A 118 13.99 -8.00 16.57
N TYR A 119 14.59 -7.76 15.40
CA TYR A 119 15.74 -6.89 15.22
C TYR A 119 15.59 -6.13 13.91
N ASN A 120 15.54 -4.81 14.02
CA ASN A 120 15.40 -3.88 12.91
C ASN A 120 16.47 -2.81 13.06
N TYR A 121 17.21 -2.54 11.99
CA TYR A 121 18.24 -1.51 12.00
C TYR A 121 18.08 -0.57 10.81
N VAL A 122 17.92 0.71 11.11
CA VAL A 122 17.74 1.77 10.14
C VAL A 122 18.71 2.90 10.46
N ASP A 123 19.55 3.25 9.51
CA ASP A 123 20.47 4.39 9.63
C ASP A 123 19.79 5.67 9.11
N TYR A 124 19.18 6.39 10.03
CA TYR A 124 18.50 7.65 9.74
C TYR A 124 19.46 8.85 9.60
N THR A 125 20.75 8.67 9.84
CA THR A 125 21.76 9.73 9.66
C THR A 125 22.13 9.93 8.20
N LYS A 126 21.71 8.99 7.34
CA LYS A 126 21.92 9.03 5.89
C LYS A 126 20.77 9.68 5.15
N ASP A 127 21.08 10.28 4.02
CA ASP A 127 20.08 10.80 3.07
C ASP A 127 20.44 10.31 1.66
N PRO A 128 19.69 9.37 1.08
CA PRO A 128 18.49 8.72 1.64
C PRO A 128 18.82 7.84 2.86
N VAL A 129 17.81 7.63 3.69
CA VAL A 129 17.91 6.71 4.84
C VAL A 129 18.24 5.30 4.38
N GLU A 130 19.20 4.66 5.05
CA GLU A 130 19.66 3.31 4.74
C GLU A 130 19.04 2.28 5.70
N PHE A 131 18.55 1.19 5.16
CA PHE A 131 18.11 0.03 5.93
C PHE A 131 19.29 -0.92 6.07
N LYS A 132 19.82 -1.07 7.27
CA LYS A 132 20.99 -1.94 7.55
C LYS A 132 20.60 -3.39 7.83
N SER A 133 19.31 -3.69 7.85
CA SER A 133 18.78 -5.05 7.94
C SER A 133 17.48 -5.15 7.18
N ASP A 134 17.16 -6.33 6.65
CA ASP A 134 15.86 -6.60 6.08
C ASP A 134 14.77 -6.37 7.11
N MET A 135 13.82 -5.50 6.79
CA MET A 135 12.63 -5.28 7.61
C MET A 135 11.43 -5.96 6.97
N LYS A 136 10.78 -6.83 7.74
CA LYS A 136 9.59 -7.56 7.30
C LYS A 136 8.39 -7.10 8.10
N PHE A 137 7.32 -6.75 7.39
CA PHE A 137 6.07 -6.34 7.99
C PHE A 137 4.94 -7.23 7.50
N GLN A 138 4.02 -7.55 8.40
CA GLN A 138 2.68 -7.95 8.04
C GLN A 138 1.84 -6.68 7.90
N TYR A 139 1.02 -6.61 6.86
CA TYR A 139 0.08 -5.51 6.71
C TYR A 139 -1.35 -6.01 6.55
N GLU A 140 -2.27 -5.20 7.02
CA GLU A 140 -3.69 -5.27 6.76
C GLU A 140 -4.14 -3.90 6.27
N MET A 141 -4.90 -3.84 5.18
CA MET A 141 -5.41 -2.59 4.63
C MET A 141 -6.87 -2.75 4.22
N MET A 142 -7.66 -1.70 4.43
CA MET A 142 -9.03 -1.63 3.92
C MET A 142 -9.13 -0.51 2.89
N LEU A 143 -9.78 -0.81 1.76
CA LEU A 143 -10.10 0.14 0.70
C LEU A 143 -11.62 0.23 0.53
N SER A 144 -12.12 1.44 0.39
CA SER A 144 -13.51 1.71 0.02
C SER A 144 -13.67 1.85 -1.50
N ASP A 145 -14.90 1.84 -1.98
CA ASP A 145 -15.20 2.21 -3.37
C ASP A 145 -14.75 3.64 -3.69
N GLU A 146 -14.82 4.56 -2.75
CA GLU A 146 -14.31 5.93 -2.91
C GLU A 146 -12.79 5.94 -3.08
N SER A 147 -12.05 5.16 -2.27
CA SER A 147 -10.60 5.00 -2.41
C SER A 147 -10.21 4.54 -3.81
N MET A 148 -10.88 3.50 -4.31
CA MET A 148 -10.64 2.95 -5.63
C MET A 148 -11.03 3.95 -6.73
N ASN A 149 -12.21 4.58 -6.64
CA ASN A 149 -12.66 5.55 -7.63
C ASN A 149 -11.75 6.78 -7.70
N THR A 150 -11.16 7.18 -6.59
CA THR A 150 -10.15 8.25 -6.58
C THR A 150 -8.86 7.80 -7.29
N ALA A 151 -8.41 6.58 -7.04
CA ALA A 151 -7.25 6.02 -7.73
C ALA A 151 -7.47 5.94 -9.26
N LEU A 152 -8.66 5.56 -9.70
CA LEU A 152 -9.03 5.46 -11.12
C LEU A 152 -9.03 6.81 -11.86
N LYS A 153 -9.17 7.93 -11.16
CA LYS A 153 -9.08 9.29 -11.76
C LYS A 153 -7.64 9.72 -12.03
N HIS A 154 -6.66 8.98 -11.58
CA HIS A 154 -5.26 9.37 -11.73
C HIS A 154 -4.76 9.22 -13.16
N SER A 155 -3.82 10.10 -13.57
CA SER A 155 -3.26 10.13 -14.93
C SER A 155 -2.67 8.80 -15.43
N ASN A 156 -2.11 8.01 -14.52
CA ASN A 156 -1.54 6.70 -14.87
C ASN A 156 -2.64 5.69 -15.27
N TYR A 157 -3.82 5.76 -14.64
CA TYR A 157 -4.93 4.90 -15.03
C TYR A 157 -5.51 5.33 -16.39
N LYS A 158 -5.53 6.61 -16.67
CA LYS A 158 -5.89 7.12 -18.00
C LYS A 158 -5.01 6.52 -19.09
N ALA A 159 -3.68 6.43 -18.86
CA ALA A 159 -2.78 5.79 -19.81
C ALA A 159 -3.10 4.29 -20.04
N VAL A 160 -3.58 3.60 -19.02
CA VAL A 160 -4.08 2.21 -19.17
C VAL A 160 -5.32 2.18 -20.05
N LEU A 161 -6.28 3.08 -19.83
CA LEU A 161 -7.48 3.19 -20.68
C LEU A 161 -7.13 3.53 -22.12
N ASP A 162 -6.22 4.47 -22.34
CA ASP A 162 -5.78 4.88 -23.68
C ASP A 162 -5.12 3.68 -24.42
N ASN A 163 -4.31 2.87 -23.75
CA ASN A 163 -3.74 1.66 -24.33
C ASN A 163 -4.82 0.63 -24.69
N ILE A 164 -5.82 0.42 -23.84
CA ILE A 164 -6.93 -0.49 -24.12
C ILE A 164 -7.72 0.01 -25.32
N ASN A 165 -8.02 1.30 -25.36
CA ASN A 165 -8.75 1.92 -26.46
C ASN A 165 -7.99 1.80 -27.77
N ASN A 166 -6.68 2.00 -27.79
CA ASN A 166 -5.86 1.83 -29.00
C ASN A 166 -5.92 0.40 -29.56
N ILE A 167 -6.00 -0.61 -28.71
CA ILE A 167 -6.12 -2.02 -29.13
C ILE A 167 -7.55 -2.33 -29.59
N ALA A 168 -8.55 -1.78 -28.94
CA ALA A 168 -9.95 -2.10 -29.16
C ALA A 168 -10.60 -1.28 -30.29
N TYR A 169 -10.02 -0.15 -30.67
CA TYR A 169 -10.55 0.71 -31.73
C TYR A 169 -10.49 0.02 -33.11
N PRO A 170 -11.49 0.14 -33.97
CA PRO A 170 -12.72 0.93 -33.82
C PRO A 170 -13.92 0.16 -33.22
N MET A 171 -13.70 -1.03 -32.68
CA MET A 171 -14.78 -1.90 -32.22
C MET A 171 -15.52 -1.33 -31.02
N PHE A 172 -14.77 -0.90 -29.99
CA PHE A 172 -15.33 -0.20 -28.84
C PHE A 172 -14.30 0.73 -28.19
N GLU A 173 -14.78 1.71 -27.46
CA GLU A 173 -13.96 2.67 -26.74
C GLU A 173 -14.47 2.78 -25.29
N VAL A 174 -13.59 2.52 -24.31
CA VAL A 174 -13.89 2.69 -22.90
C VAL A 174 -13.79 4.18 -22.57
N LYS A 175 -14.87 4.76 -22.05
CA LYS A 175 -14.96 6.18 -21.66
C LYS A 175 -14.66 6.40 -20.19
N GLY A 176 -14.96 5.41 -19.33
CA GLY A 176 -14.74 5.51 -17.91
C GLY A 176 -14.92 4.17 -17.20
N VAL A 177 -14.29 4.07 -16.03
CA VAL A 177 -14.46 2.94 -15.12
C VAL A 177 -14.71 3.49 -13.73
N SER A 178 -15.70 2.93 -13.04
CA SER A 178 -15.95 3.19 -11.64
C SER A 178 -16.27 1.92 -10.88
N THR A 179 -16.20 1.97 -9.57
CA THR A 179 -16.45 0.84 -8.69
C THR A 179 -17.53 1.16 -7.69
N LYS A 180 -18.27 0.13 -7.28
CA LYS A 180 -19.22 0.19 -6.18
C LYS A 180 -19.16 -1.10 -5.38
N ILE A 181 -19.15 -0.99 -4.06
CA ILE A 181 -19.23 -2.16 -3.17
C ILE A 181 -20.60 -2.16 -2.51
N MET A 182 -21.33 -3.24 -2.69
CA MET A 182 -22.65 -3.44 -2.10
C MET A 182 -22.84 -4.92 -1.74
N ASN A 183 -23.43 -5.20 -0.59
CA ASN A 183 -23.70 -6.56 -0.13
C ASN A 183 -22.44 -7.45 -0.15
N ASN A 184 -21.31 -6.90 0.27
CA ASN A 184 -19.98 -7.55 0.27
C ASN A 184 -19.57 -8.09 -1.12
N GLN A 185 -19.99 -7.42 -2.19
CA GLN A 185 -19.61 -7.73 -3.56
C GLN A 185 -19.09 -6.47 -4.26
N LEU A 186 -18.01 -6.59 -5.01
CA LEU A 186 -17.50 -5.51 -5.85
C LEU A 186 -18.19 -5.53 -7.20
N TYR A 187 -18.71 -4.38 -7.60
CA TYR A 187 -19.22 -4.09 -8.92
C TYR A 187 -18.27 -3.13 -9.64
N ILE A 188 -17.91 -3.47 -10.87
CA ILE A 188 -17.12 -2.63 -11.76
C ILE A 188 -18.05 -2.15 -12.85
N LEU A 189 -18.24 -0.84 -12.93
CA LEU A 189 -19.07 -0.17 -13.92
C LEU A 189 -18.13 0.37 -15.00
N THR A 190 -18.32 -0.05 -16.23
CA THR A 190 -17.52 0.42 -17.37
C THR A 190 -18.42 1.15 -18.35
N GLU A 191 -18.15 2.42 -18.56
CA GLU A 191 -18.77 3.21 -19.59
C GLU A 191 -18.04 3.03 -20.91
N TYR A 192 -18.78 2.78 -21.99
CA TYR A 192 -18.19 2.52 -23.30
C TYR A 192 -19.08 3.04 -24.43
N ASN A 193 -18.48 3.25 -25.59
CA ASN A 193 -19.17 3.59 -26.82
C ASN A 193 -18.66 2.72 -27.97
N PHE A 194 -19.45 2.61 -29.04
CA PHE A 194 -19.04 1.98 -30.28
C PHE A 194 -18.75 3.05 -31.34
N PRO A 195 -17.47 3.29 -31.69
CA PRO A 195 -17.11 4.32 -32.69
C PRO A 195 -17.75 4.11 -34.06
N ILE A 196 -17.96 2.83 -34.47
CA ILE A 196 -18.60 2.49 -35.75
C ILE A 196 -20.10 2.80 -35.75
N ALA A 197 -20.76 2.71 -34.59
CA ALA A 197 -22.19 2.97 -34.43
C ALA A 197 -22.41 3.86 -33.18
N PRO A 198 -22.00 5.14 -33.24
CA PRO A 198 -22.01 6.00 -32.09
C PRO A 198 -23.43 6.20 -31.55
N SER A 199 -23.59 6.00 -30.26
CA SER A 199 -24.82 6.29 -29.53
C SER A 199 -24.71 7.68 -28.89
N PRO A 200 -25.80 8.47 -28.85
CA PRO A 200 -25.79 9.79 -28.18
C PRO A 200 -25.51 9.69 -26.67
N LYS A 201 -25.67 8.48 -26.08
CA LYS A 201 -25.33 8.20 -24.68
C LYS A 201 -24.36 7.03 -24.62
N ASN A 202 -23.36 7.15 -23.75
CA ASN A 202 -22.48 6.01 -23.43
C ASN A 202 -23.33 4.87 -22.88
N LYS A 203 -22.94 3.64 -23.26
CA LYS A 203 -23.48 2.42 -22.69
C LYS A 203 -22.69 2.06 -21.43
N VAL A 204 -23.35 1.42 -20.49
CA VAL A 204 -22.71 0.95 -19.25
C VAL A 204 -22.88 -0.54 -19.16
N PHE A 205 -21.80 -1.26 -18.94
CA PHE A 205 -21.91 -2.62 -18.45
C PHE A 205 -21.47 -2.69 -16.99
N VAL A 206 -22.09 -3.59 -16.24
CA VAL A 206 -21.81 -3.82 -14.85
C VAL A 206 -21.33 -5.26 -14.69
N ALA A 207 -20.09 -5.40 -14.23
CA ALA A 207 -19.54 -6.69 -13.87
C ALA A 207 -19.46 -6.79 -12.35
N SER A 208 -19.92 -7.89 -11.78
CA SER A 208 -19.61 -8.22 -10.39
C SER A 208 -18.44 -9.17 -10.34
N SER A 209 -17.54 -8.98 -9.39
CA SER A 209 -16.33 -9.79 -9.26
C SER A 209 -16.07 -10.13 -7.79
N GLY A 210 -15.69 -11.36 -7.56
CA GLY A 210 -14.89 -11.74 -6.40
C GLY A 210 -13.41 -11.61 -6.72
N PHE A 211 -12.58 -12.01 -5.76
CA PHE A 211 -11.13 -11.95 -5.90
C PHE A 211 -10.48 -13.25 -5.49
N ASN A 212 -9.34 -13.54 -6.07
CA ASN A 212 -8.38 -14.51 -5.55
C ASN A 212 -6.97 -13.92 -5.60
N VAL A 213 -6.06 -14.52 -4.87
CA VAL A 213 -4.65 -14.16 -4.91
C VAL A 213 -3.90 -15.24 -5.70
N LYS A 214 -3.14 -14.82 -6.71
CA LYS A 214 -2.27 -15.70 -7.49
C LYS A 214 -0.90 -15.04 -7.66
N ASN A 215 0.14 -15.73 -7.19
CA ASN A 215 1.52 -15.22 -7.22
C ASN A 215 1.66 -13.83 -6.57
N GLY A 216 1.06 -13.63 -5.39
CA GLY A 216 1.10 -12.36 -4.65
C GLY A 216 0.32 -11.21 -5.28
N LYS A 217 -0.46 -11.47 -6.34
CA LYS A 217 -1.25 -10.45 -7.04
C LYS A 217 -2.75 -10.76 -6.96
N ILE A 218 -3.56 -9.70 -6.86
CA ILE A 218 -5.02 -9.82 -6.83
C ILE A 218 -5.54 -10.02 -8.24
N ARG A 219 -6.33 -11.07 -8.42
CA ARG A 219 -7.01 -11.39 -9.67
C ARG A 219 -8.51 -11.38 -9.48
N ALA A 220 -9.22 -10.80 -10.46
CA ALA A 220 -10.67 -10.92 -10.53
C ALA A 220 -11.04 -12.39 -10.71
N ALA A 221 -11.97 -12.86 -9.90
CA ALA A 221 -12.47 -14.24 -9.92
C ALA A 221 -14.01 -14.22 -9.92
N ASN A 222 -14.60 -15.28 -10.47
CA ASN A 222 -16.06 -15.42 -10.49
C ASN A 222 -16.79 -14.22 -11.10
N VAL A 223 -16.22 -13.67 -12.16
CA VAL A 223 -16.77 -12.50 -12.83
C VAL A 223 -18.11 -12.85 -13.47
N LYS A 224 -19.15 -12.13 -13.07
CA LYS A 224 -20.48 -12.22 -13.65
C LYS A 224 -20.83 -10.92 -14.32
N LEU A 225 -21.31 -10.98 -15.56
CA LEU A 225 -21.87 -9.81 -16.23
C LEU A 225 -23.36 -9.73 -15.92
N ASN A 226 -23.77 -8.65 -15.34
CA ASN A 226 -25.19 -8.32 -15.18
C ASN A 226 -25.64 -7.57 -16.42
N SER A 227 -26.15 -8.29 -17.43
CA SER A 227 -26.78 -7.69 -18.61
C SER A 227 -28.26 -8.02 -18.65
N ALA A 228 -29.03 -7.16 -19.30
CA ALA A 228 -30.47 -7.42 -19.57
C ALA A 228 -30.70 -8.69 -20.44
N TYR A 229 -29.64 -9.28 -21.00
CA TYR A 229 -29.69 -10.41 -21.94
C TYR A 229 -29.16 -11.72 -21.36
N GLY A 230 -28.95 -11.80 -20.03
CA GLY A 230 -28.52 -13.02 -19.36
C GLY A 230 -27.02 -13.05 -19.00
N ASN A 231 -26.63 -14.12 -18.33
CA ASN A 231 -25.24 -14.32 -17.86
C ASN A 231 -24.34 -14.78 -19.01
N ILE A 232 -23.43 -13.94 -19.45
CA ILE A 232 -22.39 -14.29 -20.43
C ILE A 232 -21.17 -14.80 -19.68
N SER A 233 -20.71 -16.02 -20.02
CA SER A 233 -19.45 -16.56 -19.48
C SER A 233 -18.25 -15.73 -19.96
N LEU A 234 -17.48 -15.18 -19.02
CA LEU A 234 -16.58 -14.08 -19.28
C LEU A 234 -15.11 -14.41 -19.15
N ASN A 235 -14.68 -15.63 -19.43
CA ASN A 235 -13.25 -15.96 -19.40
C ASN A 235 -12.38 -15.03 -20.28
N LYS A 236 -12.92 -14.56 -21.42
CA LYS A 236 -12.23 -13.56 -22.26
C LYS A 236 -12.31 -12.16 -21.68
N VAL A 237 -13.42 -11.79 -21.04
CA VAL A 237 -13.62 -10.50 -20.39
C VAL A 237 -12.90 -10.45 -19.03
N ALA A 238 -12.70 -11.57 -18.36
CA ALA A 238 -11.90 -11.65 -17.14
C ALA A 238 -10.46 -11.14 -17.35
N ASN A 239 -9.86 -11.43 -18.50
CA ASN A 239 -8.52 -10.90 -18.83
C ASN A 239 -8.55 -9.37 -19.01
N MET A 240 -9.57 -8.83 -19.64
CA MET A 240 -9.73 -7.38 -19.77
C MET A 240 -10.02 -6.72 -18.42
N LEU A 241 -10.85 -7.34 -17.59
CA LEU A 241 -11.13 -6.85 -16.23
C LEU A 241 -9.89 -6.92 -15.32
N ASN A 242 -8.99 -7.88 -15.54
CA ASN A 242 -7.71 -7.90 -14.84
C ASN A 242 -6.80 -6.75 -15.25
N LEU A 243 -6.84 -6.30 -16.50
CA LEU A 243 -6.11 -5.09 -16.95
C LEU A 243 -6.72 -3.81 -16.35
N LEU A 244 -8.03 -3.80 -16.17
CA LEU A 244 -8.78 -2.69 -15.57
C LEU A 244 -8.88 -2.78 -14.04
N ASN A 245 -8.25 -3.79 -13.42
CA ASN A 245 -8.44 -4.07 -11.98
C ASN A 245 -7.99 -2.89 -11.10
N PRO A 246 -8.94 -2.15 -10.50
CA PRO A 246 -8.63 -0.98 -9.71
C PRO A 246 -7.82 -1.30 -8.45
N LEU A 247 -7.95 -2.50 -7.91
CA LEU A 247 -7.19 -2.94 -6.75
C LEU A 247 -5.73 -3.19 -7.09
N GLU A 248 -5.45 -3.90 -8.20
CA GLU A 248 -4.08 -4.13 -8.65
C GLU A 248 -3.39 -2.81 -8.99
N PHE A 249 -4.12 -1.88 -9.64
CA PHE A 249 -3.62 -0.55 -9.91
C PHE A 249 -3.31 0.23 -8.63
N THR A 250 -4.20 0.18 -7.63
CA THR A 250 -4.00 0.87 -6.36
C THR A 250 -2.81 0.30 -5.60
N LEU A 251 -2.66 -1.02 -5.55
CA LEU A 251 -1.53 -1.69 -4.90
C LEU A 251 -0.21 -1.48 -5.64
N ALA A 252 -0.22 -1.55 -6.97
CA ALA A 252 0.98 -1.29 -7.78
C ALA A 252 1.56 0.11 -7.58
N ARG A 253 0.76 1.05 -7.06
CA ARG A 253 1.25 2.37 -6.64
C ARG A 253 1.95 2.35 -5.30
N LEU A 254 1.67 1.35 -4.45
CA LEU A 254 2.31 1.16 -3.16
C LEU A 254 3.62 0.34 -3.29
N GLU A 255 3.82 -0.38 -4.38
CA GLU A 255 5.05 -1.12 -4.66
C GLU A 255 6.18 -0.18 -5.11
N THR A 256 7.37 -0.36 -4.53
CA THR A 256 8.60 0.33 -4.94
C THR A 256 9.69 -0.69 -5.26
N LYS A 257 10.78 -0.27 -5.92
CA LYS A 257 11.92 -1.17 -6.20
C LYS A 257 12.63 -1.71 -4.95
N GLU A 258 12.49 -0.99 -3.84
CA GLU A 258 13.14 -1.31 -2.56
C GLU A 258 12.19 -2.06 -1.61
N CYS A 259 10.94 -2.26 -2.05
CA CYS A 259 9.89 -2.81 -1.23
C CYS A 259 9.08 -3.84 -2.01
N ASP A 260 9.27 -5.10 -1.65
CA ASP A 260 8.50 -6.21 -2.21
C ASP A 260 7.21 -6.37 -1.40
N ALA A 261 6.08 -5.99 -1.98
CA ALA A 261 4.77 -6.22 -1.37
C ALA A 261 4.16 -7.51 -1.95
N ASN A 262 3.79 -8.43 -1.08
CA ASN A 262 3.12 -9.67 -1.43
C ASN A 262 1.74 -9.72 -0.79
N VAL A 263 0.70 -9.83 -1.60
CA VAL A 263 -0.66 -10.04 -1.11
C VAL A 263 -0.84 -11.52 -0.78
N GLU A 264 -1.32 -11.82 0.42
CA GLU A 264 -1.62 -13.17 0.87
C GLU A 264 -3.12 -13.47 0.80
N ASN A 265 -3.95 -12.47 1.10
CA ASN A 265 -5.39 -12.64 1.12
C ASN A 265 -6.13 -11.36 0.72
N VAL A 266 -7.31 -11.53 0.12
CA VAL A 266 -8.22 -10.45 -0.24
C VAL A 266 -9.66 -10.87 -0.03
N ASN A 267 -10.41 -10.09 0.74
CA ASN A 267 -11.81 -10.34 1.05
C ASN A 267 -12.61 -9.04 1.02
N ILE A 268 -13.92 -9.14 0.90
CA ILE A 268 -14.82 -8.00 1.07
C ILE A 268 -15.56 -8.19 2.39
N VAL A 269 -15.39 -7.25 3.30
CA VAL A 269 -15.99 -7.23 4.64
C VAL A 269 -16.51 -5.82 4.92
N ASP A 270 -17.73 -5.72 5.44
CA ASP A 270 -18.37 -4.44 5.78
C ASP A 270 -18.34 -3.42 4.62
N ASN A 271 -18.62 -3.90 3.41
CA ASN A 271 -18.56 -3.11 2.18
C ASN A 271 -17.21 -2.39 1.95
N LYS A 272 -16.12 -3.02 2.38
CA LYS A 272 -14.75 -2.61 2.08
C LYS A 272 -13.94 -3.80 1.61
N VAL A 273 -12.97 -3.55 0.77
CA VAL A 273 -11.99 -4.57 0.39
C VAL A 273 -10.91 -4.61 1.45
N LYS A 274 -10.81 -5.73 2.13
CA LYS A 274 -9.74 -6.04 3.08
C LYS A 274 -8.65 -6.80 2.35
N ILE A 275 -7.42 -6.34 2.50
CA ILE A 275 -6.21 -6.91 1.87
C ILE A 275 -5.20 -7.18 2.97
N ASP A 276 -4.73 -8.40 3.04
CA ASP A 276 -3.69 -8.83 3.98
C ASP A 276 -2.45 -9.29 3.19
N GLY A 277 -1.27 -9.06 3.74
CA GLY A 277 -0.06 -9.50 3.09
C GLY A 277 1.21 -9.16 3.86
N LYS A 278 2.34 -9.31 3.17
CA LYS A 278 3.66 -9.01 3.72
C LYS A 278 4.39 -8.00 2.87
N ILE A 279 5.13 -7.16 3.54
CA ILE A 279 6.05 -6.20 2.93
C ILE A 279 7.46 -6.54 3.40
N ILE A 280 8.39 -6.61 2.46
CA ILE A 280 9.81 -6.78 2.75
C ILE A 280 10.53 -5.55 2.23
N VAL A 281 11.16 -4.81 3.13
CA VAL A 281 12.09 -3.74 2.80
C VAL A 281 13.49 -4.33 2.93
N LYS A 282 14.24 -4.35 1.85
CA LYS A 282 15.60 -4.93 1.83
C LYS A 282 16.56 -3.96 2.48
N GLY A 283 17.43 -4.51 3.32
CA GLY A 283 18.61 -3.82 3.85
C GLY A 283 19.73 -3.78 2.80
N ASP A 284 20.60 -2.77 2.95
CA ASP A 284 21.84 -2.64 2.18
C ASP A 284 22.95 -3.51 2.75
#